data_0db5e5a8d98e675976f517c58506ff95
#
_entry.id   0db5e5a8d98e675976f517c58506ff95
#
_cell.length_a   1.000
_cell.length_b   1.000
_cell.length_c   1.000
_cell.angle_alpha   90.00
_cell.angle_beta   90.00
_cell.angle_gamma   90.00
#
_symmetry.space_group_name_H-M   'P 1'
#
loop_
_entity.id
_entity.type
_entity.pdbx_description
1 polymer ?
#
loop_
_entity_poly.entity_id
_entity_poly.type
_entity_poly.pdbx_seq_one_letter_code
_entity_poly.pdbx_strand_id
1 'polypeptide(L)'
;MKRRSPLSPLWLGAFGLLALNLNPVAQAADDIDPRLRTIGPSLMRDAPDAIPARPPSGQATSNGDRLGLAEAVLTAAQWHPSIAEAVGNLYKQGEGINVARAGYYPQISGGLRTGYDTGYGGDRNSQALNLSLKQMLYDFGKVDNAVSAAQAAATRAQANILLVVDDLARDTAYAWIETRRYEQLMAIARDQIRGVGDIAGMARQRSDMGASTRSDVVQAESRVEGARATLEEYQSQYERWRSTLAELLGRVAPPALAEETPPELNQACKRSSGSSDRLPAVLMALALRAQSQAELAQAKAEAYPTLSLQPQVNHYLDNDYNRDNRSLDRTQAGIYLNVEVPIYQGGAISARSRAAGHALSAADSAEDAARLQARRGLAEAMAQTSGLSRRLTSLEARQASIQEARQLYGRQYLDLGTRPLLDLLNAEQEIYQSRFELAGTRSDLLRLDVDCLYNSGALRTAFGLEGRNLQGVEIEP
;
A
#
# COMPACT_ATOMS: atom_id res chain seq x y z
N MET A 1 82.55 22.58 9.36
CA MET A 1 81.97 23.41 8.29
C MET A 1 81.03 22.56 7.47
N LYS A 2 79.77 22.50 7.80
CA LYS A 2 78.58 23.14 7.25
C LYS A 2 78.42 23.02 5.74
N ARG A 3 77.45 22.24 5.31
CA ARG A 3 76.45 22.69 4.32
C ARG A 3 75.12 21.99 4.55
N ARG A 4 74.15 22.80 4.97
CA ARG A 4 72.71 22.49 4.87
C ARG A 4 72.28 22.67 3.44
N SER A 5 71.56 21.70 2.87
CA SER A 5 70.76 21.88 1.64
C SER A 5 69.29 21.89 1.98
N PRO A 6 68.50 22.79 1.43
CA PRO A 6 67.09 22.97 1.77
C PRO A 6 66.22 21.90 1.13
N LEU A 7 65.33 21.37 1.93
CA LEU A 7 64.19 20.52 1.50
C LEU A 7 63.30 21.36 0.53
N SER A 8 63.19 20.96 -0.71
CA SER A 8 62.25 21.52 -1.67
C SER A 8 60.84 20.99 -1.41
N PRO A 9 59.81 21.85 -1.38
CA PRO A 9 58.43 21.47 -1.19
C PRO A 9 57.79 21.12 -2.54
N LEU A 10 58.12 19.99 -3.13
CA LEU A 10 57.65 19.57 -4.46
C LEU A 10 56.86 18.25 -4.46
N TRP A 11 56.46 17.73 -3.28
CA TRP A 11 55.72 16.44 -3.23
C TRP A 11 54.27 16.55 -2.81
N LEU A 12 53.71 17.76 -2.66
CA LEU A 12 52.28 17.98 -2.35
C LEU A 12 51.41 18.17 -3.60
N GLY A 13 51.99 18.06 -4.80
CA GLY A 13 51.28 18.35 -6.08
C GLY A 13 50.83 17.15 -6.89
N ALA A 14 51.10 15.90 -6.50
CA ALA A 14 50.87 14.72 -7.38
C ALA A 14 49.59 13.89 -7.02
N PHE A 15 48.73 14.35 -6.11
CA PHE A 15 47.41 13.74 -5.91
C PHE A 15 46.28 14.50 -6.63
N GLY A 16 46.65 15.36 -7.57
CA GLY A 16 45.74 16.06 -8.45
C GLY A 16 45.26 15.17 -9.60
N LEU A 17 43.98 14.78 -9.57
CA LEU A 17 43.13 14.51 -10.72
C LEU A 17 43.60 13.44 -11.73
N LEU A 18 43.51 12.17 -11.37
CA LEU A 18 43.11 11.13 -12.30
C LEU A 18 41.61 10.85 -12.12
N ALA A 19 40.78 11.85 -12.35
CA ALA A 19 39.37 11.66 -12.68
C ALA A 19 39.32 11.09 -14.10
N LEU A 20 39.60 9.80 -14.26
CA LEU A 20 39.22 9.05 -15.43
C LEU A 20 37.70 9.07 -15.48
N ASN A 21 37.13 9.90 -16.35
CA ASN A 21 35.75 9.85 -16.80
C ASN A 21 35.49 8.48 -17.47
N LEU A 22 35.34 7.45 -16.69
CA LEU A 22 34.73 6.21 -17.11
C LEU A 22 33.21 6.38 -16.83
N ASN A 23 32.50 6.82 -17.87
CA ASN A 23 31.06 6.76 -17.94
C ASN A 23 30.64 5.36 -18.43
N PRO A 24 30.36 4.37 -17.54
CA PRO A 24 29.67 3.15 -17.94
C PRO A 24 28.17 3.18 -17.57
N VAL A 25 27.62 4.38 -17.28
CA VAL A 25 26.29 4.48 -16.63
C VAL A 25 25.12 4.45 -17.63
N ALA A 26 25.36 4.38 -18.92
CA ALA A 26 24.30 4.64 -19.90
C ALA A 26 23.55 3.40 -20.44
N GLN A 27 23.92 2.18 -20.13
CA GLN A 27 23.33 1.00 -20.78
C GLN A 27 22.46 0.08 -19.91
N ALA A 28 22.46 0.21 -18.59
CA ALA A 28 21.65 -0.65 -17.71
C ALA A 28 20.18 -0.18 -17.52
N ALA A 29 19.80 0.98 -18.08
CA ALA A 29 18.48 1.56 -17.88
C ALA A 29 17.41 1.11 -18.90
N ASP A 30 17.83 0.43 -19.99
CA ASP A 30 16.90 0.13 -21.09
C ASP A 30 16.18 -1.23 -21.02
N ASP A 31 16.51 -2.09 -20.05
CA ASP A 31 15.94 -3.45 -19.92
C ASP A 31 14.81 -3.56 -18.89
N ILE A 32 14.34 -2.45 -18.31
CA ILE A 32 13.17 -2.49 -17.44
C ILE A 32 11.92 -2.62 -18.31
N ASP A 33 11.10 -3.65 -18.05
CA ASP A 33 9.80 -3.88 -18.70
C ASP A 33 9.02 -2.54 -18.80
N PRO A 34 8.64 -2.08 -20.02
CA PRO A 34 7.93 -0.83 -20.21
C PRO A 34 6.65 -0.69 -19.39
N ARG A 35 6.07 -1.83 -18.96
CA ARG A 35 4.91 -1.89 -18.07
C ARG A 35 5.19 -1.43 -16.63
N LEU A 36 6.47 -1.45 -16.22
CA LEU A 36 6.92 -1.01 -14.90
C LEU A 36 7.26 0.48 -14.84
N ARG A 37 7.21 1.20 -15.97
CA ARG A 37 7.50 2.64 -16.05
C ARG A 37 6.33 3.53 -15.58
N THR A 38 5.46 3.04 -14.75
CA THR A 38 4.22 3.72 -14.31
C THR A 38 4.42 4.83 -13.29
N ILE A 39 5.66 5.07 -12.85
CA ILE A 39 6.00 6.20 -11.99
C ILE A 39 7.31 6.81 -12.50
N GLY A 40 7.30 8.10 -12.82
CA GLY A 40 8.40 8.77 -13.50
C GLY A 40 9.74 8.70 -12.75
N PRO A 41 10.86 8.51 -13.45
CA PRO A 41 12.20 8.44 -12.86
C PRO A 41 12.65 9.75 -12.21
N SER A 42 11.91 10.84 -12.38
CA SER A 42 12.19 12.15 -11.78
C SER A 42 12.04 12.16 -10.24
N LEU A 43 11.19 11.33 -9.67
CA LEU A 43 10.93 11.25 -8.22
C LEU A 43 12.11 10.74 -7.39
N MET A 44 13.08 10.04 -8.00
CA MET A 44 14.24 9.52 -7.27
C MET A 44 15.42 10.50 -7.21
N ARG A 45 15.42 11.59 -7.99
CA ARG A 45 16.53 12.55 -8.02
C ARG A 45 16.45 13.60 -6.92
N ASP A 46 15.23 13.90 -6.47
CA ASP A 46 14.95 14.99 -5.54
C ASP A 46 14.16 14.47 -4.32
N ALA A 47 14.62 13.36 -3.72
CA ALA A 47 14.05 12.91 -2.46
C ALA A 47 14.18 14.05 -1.43
N PRO A 48 13.09 14.56 -0.86
CA PRO A 48 13.18 15.61 0.15
C PRO A 48 13.88 15.05 1.39
N ASP A 49 14.72 15.88 2.04
CA ASP A 49 15.42 15.51 3.29
C ASP A 49 14.46 15.11 4.42
N ALA A 50 13.17 15.40 4.26
CA ALA A 50 12.11 14.95 5.15
C ALA A 50 10.82 14.70 4.37
N ILE A 51 10.07 13.64 4.73
CA ILE A 51 8.70 13.42 4.25
C ILE A 51 7.88 14.66 4.61
N PRO A 52 7.11 15.27 3.68
CA PRO A 52 6.35 16.47 3.96
C PRO A 52 5.51 16.29 5.24
N ALA A 53 5.60 17.25 6.13
CA ALA A 53 4.86 17.24 7.38
C ALA A 53 3.37 17.08 7.08
N ARG A 54 2.71 16.26 7.88
CA ARG A 54 1.27 16.00 7.88
C ARG A 54 0.50 17.29 7.59
N PRO A 55 -0.37 17.33 6.57
CA PRO A 55 -1.23 18.50 6.38
C PRO A 55 -2.04 18.76 7.65
N PRO A 56 -2.26 20.02 8.02
CA PRO A 56 -2.94 20.34 9.25
C PRO A 56 -4.33 19.68 9.26
N SER A 57 -4.56 18.85 10.25
CA SER A 57 -5.87 18.31 10.56
C SER A 57 -6.83 19.49 10.81
N GLY A 58 -7.71 19.76 9.84
CA GLY A 58 -8.75 20.75 10.11
C GLY A 58 -9.09 21.77 9.05
N GLN A 59 -8.80 21.56 7.78
CA GLN A 59 -9.56 22.34 6.79
C GLN A 59 -10.95 21.72 6.66
N ALA A 60 -11.87 22.26 7.45
CA ALA A 60 -13.29 22.08 7.18
C ALA A 60 -13.53 22.55 5.74
N THR A 61 -13.99 21.64 4.89
CA THR A 61 -14.66 22.04 3.64
C THR A 61 -15.76 23.01 4.03
N SER A 62 -15.80 24.14 3.33
CA SER A 62 -16.73 25.23 3.52
C SER A 62 -18.17 24.73 3.61
N ASN A 63 -18.85 25.19 4.65
CA ASN A 63 -20.29 25.34 4.80
C ASN A 63 -21.18 24.58 3.77
N GLY A 64 -21.80 23.51 4.24
CA GLY A 64 -23.11 23.07 3.71
C GLY A 64 -23.12 21.98 2.69
N ASP A 65 -22.03 21.66 2.02
CA ASP A 65 -22.03 20.61 1.01
C ASP A 65 -21.90 19.21 1.66
N ARG A 66 -22.83 18.33 1.27
CA ARG A 66 -22.81 16.92 1.69
C ARG A 66 -21.63 16.20 1.03
N LEU A 67 -20.90 15.39 1.80
CA LEU A 67 -19.72 14.68 1.34
C LEU A 67 -20.08 13.58 0.32
N GLY A 68 -19.62 13.76 -0.91
CA GLY A 68 -19.69 12.74 -1.97
C GLY A 68 -18.67 11.62 -1.75
N LEU A 69 -18.88 10.47 -2.42
CA LEU A 69 -18.00 9.31 -2.30
C LEU A 69 -16.58 9.61 -2.84
N ALA A 70 -16.48 10.18 -4.05
CA ALA A 70 -15.18 10.51 -4.66
C ALA A 70 -14.41 11.54 -3.83
N GLU A 71 -15.11 12.53 -3.25
CA GLU A 71 -14.49 13.52 -2.37
C GLU A 71 -13.99 12.89 -1.07
N ALA A 72 -14.74 11.93 -0.49
CA ALA A 72 -14.31 11.19 0.68
C ALA A 72 -13.03 10.40 0.42
N VAL A 73 -12.97 9.67 -0.70
CA VAL A 73 -11.80 8.90 -1.12
C VAL A 73 -10.59 9.82 -1.36
N LEU A 74 -10.80 10.94 -2.06
CA LEU A 74 -9.73 11.91 -2.30
C LEU A 74 -9.20 12.51 -0.99
N THR A 75 -10.11 12.89 -0.06
CA THR A 75 -9.73 13.43 1.26
C THR A 75 -8.89 12.43 2.04
N ALA A 76 -9.30 11.15 2.06
CA ALA A 76 -8.53 10.09 2.71
C ALA A 76 -7.15 9.92 2.08
N ALA A 77 -7.06 9.87 0.75
CA ALA A 77 -5.80 9.70 0.03
C ALA A 77 -4.81 10.85 0.24
N GLN A 78 -5.29 12.07 0.43
CA GLN A 78 -4.43 13.25 0.66
C GLN A 78 -3.76 13.27 2.04
N TRP A 79 -4.33 12.59 3.02
CA TRP A 79 -3.86 12.74 4.40
C TRP A 79 -3.43 11.45 5.09
N HIS A 80 -3.96 10.28 4.68
CA HIS A 80 -3.84 9.05 5.47
C HIS A 80 -2.39 8.60 5.65
N PRO A 81 -1.95 8.26 6.88
CA PRO A 81 -0.56 7.92 7.18
C PRO A 81 0.00 6.72 6.43
N SER A 82 -0.85 5.78 6.01
CA SER A 82 -0.39 4.59 5.26
C SER A 82 0.27 4.95 3.93
N ILE A 83 -0.19 6.02 3.27
CA ILE A 83 0.44 6.50 2.03
C ILE A 83 1.80 7.11 2.34
N ALA A 84 1.92 7.92 3.40
CA ALA A 84 3.19 8.49 3.85
C ALA A 84 4.22 7.39 4.19
N GLU A 85 3.78 6.32 4.84
CA GLU A 85 4.61 5.15 5.12
C GLU A 85 5.11 4.48 3.83
N ALA A 86 4.22 4.26 2.86
CA ALA A 86 4.58 3.67 1.57
C ALA A 86 5.55 4.55 0.79
N VAL A 87 5.36 5.88 0.80
CA VAL A 87 6.28 6.87 0.21
C VAL A 87 7.65 6.84 0.91
N GLY A 88 7.68 6.80 2.24
CA GLY A 88 8.93 6.65 3.00
C GLY A 88 9.70 5.37 2.65
N ASN A 89 8.97 4.27 2.45
CA ASN A 89 9.56 3.01 2.00
C ASN A 89 10.11 3.10 0.56
N LEU A 90 9.47 3.87 -0.34
CA LEU A 90 10.00 4.14 -1.67
C LEU A 90 11.34 4.88 -1.61
N TYR A 91 11.43 5.98 -0.84
CA TYR A 91 12.69 6.72 -0.67
C TYR A 91 13.79 5.85 -0.07
N LYS A 92 13.47 5.02 0.92
CA LYS A 92 14.41 4.03 1.47
C LYS A 92 14.97 3.09 0.39
N GLN A 93 14.14 2.60 -0.53
CA GLN A 93 14.61 1.75 -1.64
C GLN A 93 15.41 2.57 -2.65
N GLY A 94 15.06 3.83 -2.90
CA GLY A 94 15.84 4.76 -3.70
C GLY A 94 17.28 4.93 -3.18
N GLU A 95 17.44 5.13 -1.87
CA GLU A 95 18.77 5.15 -1.25
C GLU A 95 19.48 3.80 -1.33
N GLY A 96 18.75 2.69 -1.35
CA GLY A 96 19.30 1.36 -1.62
C GLY A 96 20.00 1.27 -2.98
N ILE A 97 19.49 1.97 -4.01
CA ILE A 97 20.15 2.09 -5.31
C ILE A 97 21.48 2.85 -5.19
N ASN A 98 21.50 3.95 -4.42
CA ASN A 98 22.73 4.72 -4.17
C ASN A 98 23.78 3.90 -3.43
N VAL A 99 23.35 3.09 -2.44
CA VAL A 99 24.23 2.13 -1.75
C VAL A 99 24.82 1.11 -2.73
N ALA A 100 24.00 0.52 -3.61
CA ALA A 100 24.50 -0.42 -4.61
C ALA A 100 25.47 0.24 -5.60
N ARG A 101 25.16 1.46 -6.07
CA ARG A 101 26.02 2.26 -6.96
C ARG A 101 27.34 2.66 -6.31
N ALA A 102 27.40 2.76 -4.97
CA ALA A 102 28.63 3.06 -4.25
C ALA A 102 29.74 2.04 -4.53
N GLY A 103 29.39 0.80 -4.97
CA GLY A 103 30.35 -0.20 -5.44
C GLY A 103 31.20 0.21 -6.65
N TYR A 104 30.71 1.16 -7.48
CA TYR A 104 31.50 1.70 -8.60
C TYR A 104 32.52 2.76 -8.18
N TYR A 105 32.35 3.38 -7.03
CA TYR A 105 33.18 4.50 -6.59
C TYR A 105 34.33 4.07 -5.71
N PRO A 106 35.41 4.89 -5.62
CA PRO A 106 36.52 4.63 -4.73
C PRO A 106 36.07 4.57 -3.26
N GLN A 107 36.48 3.52 -2.56
CA GLN A 107 36.25 3.40 -1.13
C GLN A 107 37.55 3.75 -0.40
N ILE A 108 37.50 4.76 0.45
CA ILE A 108 38.63 5.24 1.25
C ILE A 108 38.42 4.82 2.69
N SER A 109 39.43 4.16 3.25
CA SER A 109 39.43 3.76 4.66
C SER A 109 40.72 4.19 5.34
N GLY A 110 40.60 4.68 6.58
CA GLY A 110 41.70 5.03 7.44
C GLY A 110 41.63 4.31 8.76
N GLY A 111 42.77 3.92 9.31
CA GLY A 111 42.81 3.21 10.59
C GLY A 111 44.12 3.39 11.33
N LEU A 112 44.08 3.16 12.64
CA LEU A 112 45.26 3.01 13.50
C LEU A 112 45.44 1.51 13.79
N ARG A 113 46.59 0.97 13.45
CA ARG A 113 46.98 -0.39 13.80
C ARG A 113 48.02 -0.30 14.95
N THR A 114 47.77 -0.98 16.05
CA THR A 114 48.70 -1.19 17.14
C THR A 114 48.83 -2.68 17.37
N GLY A 115 50.05 -3.16 17.55
CA GLY A 115 50.30 -4.58 17.75
C GLY A 115 51.75 -4.86 18.05
N TYR A 116 52.05 -6.11 18.36
CA TYR A 116 53.41 -6.63 18.58
C TYR A 116 53.85 -7.33 17.29
N ASP A 117 54.94 -6.88 16.71
CA ASP A 117 55.47 -7.40 15.44
C ASP A 117 56.88 -7.93 15.64
N THR A 118 57.14 -9.18 15.22
CA THR A 118 58.43 -9.85 15.29
C THR A 118 59.16 -9.85 13.95
N GLY A 119 58.59 -9.24 12.88
CA GLY A 119 59.02 -9.43 11.50
C GLY A 119 60.24 -8.63 11.05
N TYR A 120 60.63 -7.56 11.74
CA TYR A 120 61.76 -6.70 11.34
C TYR A 120 62.72 -6.40 12.51
N GLY A 121 63.59 -7.37 12.80
CA GLY A 121 64.78 -7.08 13.62
C GLY A 121 64.58 -7.00 15.13
N GLY A 122 63.52 -7.58 15.72
CA GLY A 122 63.27 -7.68 17.13
C GLY A 122 61.85 -7.46 17.59
N ASP A 123 61.51 -8.01 18.73
CA ASP A 123 60.19 -7.89 19.39
C ASP A 123 59.83 -6.43 19.67
N ARG A 124 58.84 -5.87 19.00
CA ARG A 124 58.46 -4.45 19.14
C ARG A 124 56.96 -4.21 19.13
N ASN A 125 56.54 -3.24 19.92
CA ASN A 125 55.23 -2.64 19.78
C ASN A 125 55.23 -1.77 18.50
N SER A 126 54.43 -2.12 17.53
CA SER A 126 54.25 -1.39 16.26
C SER A 126 52.98 -0.58 16.31
N GLN A 127 53.05 0.70 15.98
CA GLN A 127 51.92 1.59 15.80
C GLN A 127 52.00 2.21 14.40
N ALA A 128 50.96 2.00 13.58
CA ALA A 128 50.91 2.53 12.23
C ALA A 128 49.55 3.16 11.92
N LEU A 129 49.58 4.34 11.31
CA LEU A 129 48.45 4.94 10.63
C LEU A 129 48.41 4.33 9.23
N ASN A 130 47.25 3.79 8.88
CA ASN A 130 46.98 3.20 7.59
C ASN A 130 45.93 4.05 6.88
N LEU A 131 46.16 4.42 5.64
CA LEU A 131 45.20 4.99 4.71
C LEU A 131 45.20 4.12 3.46
N SER A 132 44.02 3.60 3.09
CA SER A 132 43.85 2.79 1.90
C SER A 132 42.66 3.26 1.07
N LEU A 133 42.83 3.22 -0.25
CA LEU A 133 41.77 3.42 -1.22
C LEU A 133 41.60 2.11 -1.98
N LYS A 134 40.36 1.68 -2.18
CA LYS A 134 40.02 0.54 -3.02
C LYS A 134 39.08 1.01 -4.11
N GLN A 135 39.54 0.92 -5.38
CA GLN A 135 38.72 1.19 -6.56
C GLN A 135 38.51 -0.11 -7.32
N MET A 136 37.27 -0.55 -7.43
CA MET A 136 36.87 -1.63 -8.31
C MET A 136 37.06 -1.17 -9.77
N LEU A 137 37.73 -1.99 -10.58
CA LEU A 137 37.94 -1.75 -12.01
C LEU A 137 37.03 -2.65 -12.83
N TYR A 138 36.91 -3.93 -12.45
CA TYR A 138 36.07 -4.90 -13.12
C TYR A 138 35.66 -6.05 -12.19
N ASP A 139 34.38 -6.44 -12.18
CA ASP A 139 33.83 -7.43 -11.25
C ASP A 139 32.92 -8.48 -11.89
N PHE A 140 32.88 -8.54 -13.24
CA PHE A 140 32.02 -9.44 -13.99
C PHE A 140 30.51 -9.24 -13.71
N GLY A 141 30.11 -8.01 -13.41
CA GLY A 141 28.71 -7.64 -13.24
C GLY A 141 28.15 -7.85 -11.82
N LYS A 142 28.98 -8.00 -10.80
CA LYS A 142 28.51 -8.10 -9.40
C LYS A 142 27.77 -6.83 -8.99
N VAL A 143 28.39 -5.67 -9.22
CA VAL A 143 27.80 -4.36 -8.88
C VAL A 143 26.65 -4.01 -9.84
N ASP A 144 26.78 -4.27 -11.14
CA ASP A 144 25.72 -4.04 -12.12
C ASP A 144 24.41 -4.78 -11.75
N ASN A 145 24.52 -6.06 -11.40
CA ASN A 145 23.37 -6.86 -10.99
C ASN A 145 22.83 -6.44 -9.62
N ALA A 146 23.70 -6.00 -8.70
CA ALA A 146 23.25 -5.44 -7.42
C ALA A 146 22.45 -4.14 -7.62
N VAL A 147 22.88 -3.26 -8.51
CA VAL A 147 22.16 -2.04 -8.88
C VAL A 147 20.82 -2.38 -9.54
N SER A 148 20.81 -3.35 -10.46
CA SER A 148 19.59 -3.81 -11.12
C SER A 148 18.58 -4.40 -10.13
N ALA A 149 19.05 -5.20 -9.16
CA ALA A 149 18.22 -5.73 -8.09
C ALA A 149 17.62 -4.61 -7.21
N ALA A 150 18.44 -3.60 -6.83
CA ALA A 150 17.99 -2.46 -6.06
C ALA A 150 16.98 -1.59 -6.83
N GLN A 151 17.16 -1.41 -8.12
CA GLN A 151 16.20 -0.71 -8.99
C GLN A 151 14.86 -1.46 -9.07
N ALA A 152 14.88 -2.78 -9.24
CA ALA A 152 13.68 -3.59 -9.23
C ALA A 152 12.96 -3.55 -7.86
N ALA A 153 13.72 -3.52 -6.75
CA ALA A 153 13.16 -3.35 -5.41
C ALA A 153 12.48 -1.97 -5.23
N ALA A 154 13.06 -0.91 -5.79
CA ALA A 154 12.44 0.42 -5.80
C ALA A 154 11.16 0.45 -6.67
N THR A 155 11.17 -0.17 -7.85
CA THR A 155 9.99 -0.32 -8.69
C THR A 155 8.87 -1.08 -7.99
N ARG A 156 9.22 -2.12 -7.22
CA ARG A 156 8.26 -2.83 -6.38
C ARG A 156 7.65 -1.93 -5.30
N ALA A 157 8.46 -1.05 -4.69
CA ALA A 157 7.96 -0.08 -3.71
C ALA A 157 7.02 0.96 -4.35
N GLN A 158 7.26 1.36 -5.60
CA GLN A 158 6.34 2.21 -6.37
C GLN A 158 4.99 1.51 -6.57
N ALA A 159 4.99 0.27 -7.04
CA ALA A 159 3.75 -0.50 -7.18
C ALA A 159 3.02 -0.71 -5.85
N ASN A 160 3.76 -0.80 -4.73
CA ASN A 160 3.17 -0.87 -3.40
C ASN A 160 2.42 0.41 -3.00
N ILE A 161 2.89 1.59 -3.41
CA ILE A 161 2.14 2.85 -3.18
C ILE A 161 0.77 2.77 -3.87
N LEU A 162 0.73 2.30 -5.13
CA LEU A 162 -0.53 2.14 -5.86
C LEU A 162 -1.47 1.16 -5.15
N LEU A 163 -0.94 0.06 -4.59
CA LEU A 163 -1.73 -0.90 -3.82
C LEU A 163 -2.31 -0.26 -2.56
N VAL A 164 -1.51 0.47 -1.80
CA VAL A 164 -1.96 1.16 -0.58
C VAL A 164 -3.02 2.22 -0.89
N VAL A 165 -2.88 2.94 -2.01
CA VAL A 165 -3.89 3.90 -2.48
C VAL A 165 -5.19 3.18 -2.84
N ASP A 166 -5.14 2.06 -3.57
CA ASP A 166 -6.32 1.28 -3.95
C ASP A 166 -7.02 0.67 -2.73
N ASP A 167 -6.27 0.13 -1.77
CA ASP A 167 -6.82 -0.41 -0.53
C ASP A 167 -7.52 0.69 0.29
N LEU A 168 -6.86 1.84 0.47
CA LEU A 168 -7.44 2.97 1.19
C LEU A 168 -8.69 3.52 0.50
N ALA A 169 -8.66 3.61 -0.83
CA ALA A 169 -9.81 4.06 -1.62
C ALA A 169 -11.01 3.10 -1.48
N ARG A 170 -10.76 1.79 -1.54
CA ARG A 170 -11.77 0.75 -1.31
C ARG A 170 -12.34 0.82 0.10
N ASP A 171 -11.49 0.88 1.12
CA ASP A 171 -11.92 0.88 2.52
C ASP A 171 -12.70 2.14 2.87
N THR A 172 -12.31 3.30 2.31
CA THR A 172 -13.05 4.56 2.43
C THR A 172 -14.39 4.48 1.73
N ALA A 173 -14.45 3.89 0.53
CA ALA A 173 -15.69 3.69 -0.19
C ALA A 173 -16.65 2.78 0.58
N TYR A 174 -16.15 1.71 1.18
CA TYR A 174 -16.95 0.82 2.01
C TYR A 174 -17.49 1.53 3.26
N ALA A 175 -16.66 2.29 3.96
CA ALA A 175 -17.08 3.03 5.15
C ALA A 175 -18.16 4.07 4.80
N TRP A 176 -18.04 4.75 3.66
CA TRP A 176 -19.05 5.68 3.16
C TRP A 176 -20.37 4.98 2.82
N ILE A 177 -20.32 3.87 2.07
CA ILE A 177 -21.49 3.08 1.66
C ILE A 177 -22.23 2.52 2.90
N GLU A 178 -21.50 1.93 3.84
CA GLU A 178 -22.08 1.35 5.05
C GLU A 178 -22.68 2.43 5.97
N THR A 179 -22.03 3.58 6.11
CA THR A 179 -22.61 4.71 6.87
C THR A 179 -23.95 5.14 6.26
N ARG A 180 -24.03 5.28 4.94
CA ARG A 180 -25.27 5.59 4.22
C ARG A 180 -26.31 4.49 4.34
N ARG A 181 -25.90 3.22 4.28
CA ARG A 181 -26.76 2.06 4.48
C ARG A 181 -27.48 2.15 5.83
N TYR A 182 -26.74 2.31 6.91
CA TYR A 182 -27.34 2.34 8.25
C TYR A 182 -28.14 3.61 8.50
N GLU A 183 -27.77 4.73 7.90
CA GLU A 183 -28.63 5.94 7.91
C GLU A 183 -30.01 5.67 7.28
N GLN A 184 -30.05 4.99 6.14
CA GLN A 184 -31.30 4.58 5.48
C GLN A 184 -32.08 3.54 6.30
N LEU A 185 -31.41 2.54 6.86
CA LEU A 185 -32.05 1.51 7.70
C LEU A 185 -32.66 2.11 8.96
N MET A 186 -31.98 3.07 9.60
CA MET A 186 -32.55 3.82 10.74
C MET A 186 -33.80 4.63 10.34
N ALA A 187 -33.79 5.25 9.16
CA ALA A 187 -34.99 5.95 8.66
C ALA A 187 -36.17 4.98 8.51
N ILE A 188 -35.93 3.82 7.90
CA ILE A 188 -36.96 2.77 7.73
C ILE A 188 -37.42 2.23 9.10
N ALA A 189 -36.51 2.04 10.05
CA ALA A 189 -36.86 1.57 11.42
C ALA A 189 -37.74 2.60 12.19
N ARG A 190 -37.44 3.90 12.02
CA ARG A 190 -38.33 4.96 12.60
C ARG A 190 -39.70 4.93 11.95
N ASP A 191 -39.79 4.70 10.63
CA ASP A 191 -41.09 4.52 9.97
C ASP A 191 -41.84 3.29 10.51
N GLN A 192 -41.12 2.18 10.75
CA GLN A 192 -41.67 0.96 11.30
C GLN A 192 -42.27 1.21 12.71
N ILE A 193 -41.52 1.92 13.57
CA ILE A 193 -42.03 2.26 14.91
C ILE A 193 -43.34 3.08 14.80
N ARG A 194 -43.43 4.03 13.87
CA ARG A 194 -44.64 4.80 13.63
C ARG A 194 -45.79 3.91 13.15
N GLY A 195 -45.54 3.11 12.08
CA GLY A 195 -46.57 2.24 11.51
C GLY A 195 -47.14 1.20 12.49
N VAL A 196 -46.25 0.53 13.22
CA VAL A 196 -46.70 -0.43 14.24
C VAL A 196 -47.32 0.27 15.45
N GLY A 197 -46.83 1.49 15.80
CA GLY A 197 -47.42 2.32 16.86
C GLY A 197 -48.85 2.75 16.57
N ASP A 198 -49.14 3.12 15.31
CA ASP A 198 -50.50 3.46 14.86
C ASP A 198 -51.43 2.25 15.00
N ILE A 199 -50.98 1.04 14.63
CA ILE A 199 -51.76 -0.19 14.80
C ILE A 199 -52.00 -0.50 16.29
N ALA A 200 -50.97 -0.30 17.15
CA ALA A 200 -51.14 -0.49 18.60
C ALA A 200 -52.13 0.52 19.22
N GLY A 201 -52.12 1.77 18.73
CA GLY A 201 -53.11 2.78 19.11
C GLY A 201 -54.56 2.36 18.74
N MET A 202 -54.73 1.89 17.50
CA MET A 202 -56.02 1.37 17.06
C MET A 202 -56.50 0.15 17.89
N ALA A 203 -55.60 -0.77 18.21
CA ALA A 203 -55.88 -1.95 19.02
C ALA A 203 -56.34 -1.55 20.41
N ARG A 204 -55.69 -0.57 21.06
CA ARG A 204 -56.11 -0.02 22.38
C ARG A 204 -57.52 0.58 22.32
N GLN A 205 -57.77 1.46 21.35
CA GLN A 205 -59.05 2.12 21.16
C GLN A 205 -60.20 1.13 20.96
N ARG A 206 -60.00 0.08 20.17
CA ARG A 206 -60.97 -1.00 19.98
C ARG A 206 -61.18 -1.86 21.26
N SER A 207 -60.12 -2.10 22.00
CA SER A 207 -60.19 -2.82 23.28
C SER A 207 -60.98 -2.04 24.30
N ASP A 208 -60.78 -0.72 24.40
CA ASP A 208 -61.51 0.15 25.31
C ASP A 208 -63.03 0.21 24.98
N MET A 209 -63.36 0.05 23.69
CA MET A 209 -64.74 -0.06 23.19
C MET A 209 -65.32 -1.51 23.29
N GLY A 210 -64.55 -2.48 23.78
CA GLY A 210 -64.94 -3.88 23.83
C GLY A 210 -64.94 -4.63 22.51
N ALA A 211 -64.35 -4.04 21.43
CA ALA A 211 -64.29 -4.60 20.10
C ALA A 211 -62.98 -5.33 19.75
N SER A 212 -62.04 -5.44 20.71
CA SER A 212 -60.79 -6.20 20.60
C SER A 212 -60.39 -6.74 21.98
N THR A 213 -59.46 -7.71 22.00
CA THR A 213 -59.02 -8.35 23.23
C THR A 213 -57.81 -7.61 23.84
N ARG A 214 -57.58 -7.76 25.15
CA ARG A 214 -56.37 -7.26 25.80
C ARG A 214 -55.11 -7.94 25.24
N SER A 215 -55.19 -9.21 24.80
CA SER A 215 -54.08 -9.92 24.18
C SER A 215 -53.64 -9.25 22.88
N ASP A 216 -54.57 -8.70 22.09
CA ASP A 216 -54.25 -7.97 20.87
C ASP A 216 -53.46 -6.70 21.16
N VAL A 217 -53.82 -5.97 22.22
CA VAL A 217 -53.09 -4.77 22.67
C VAL A 217 -51.67 -5.12 23.06
N VAL A 218 -51.51 -6.13 23.95
CA VAL A 218 -50.18 -6.57 24.44
C VAL A 218 -49.28 -7.07 23.26
N GLN A 219 -49.87 -7.76 22.30
CA GLN A 219 -49.16 -8.23 21.11
C GLN A 219 -48.68 -7.06 20.24
N ALA A 220 -49.53 -6.06 19.99
CA ALA A 220 -49.14 -4.89 19.25
C ALA A 220 -48.04 -4.07 19.97
N GLU A 221 -48.15 -3.91 21.28
CA GLU A 221 -47.11 -3.27 22.11
C GLU A 221 -45.77 -4.02 22.04
N SER A 222 -45.79 -5.35 22.11
CA SER A 222 -44.57 -6.17 21.91
C SER A 222 -43.91 -5.94 20.56
N ARG A 223 -44.70 -5.75 19.48
CA ARG A 223 -44.16 -5.41 18.15
C ARG A 223 -43.52 -4.02 18.10
N VAL A 224 -44.07 -3.04 18.82
CA VAL A 224 -43.46 -1.71 18.96
C VAL A 224 -42.10 -1.80 19.65
N GLU A 225 -42.00 -2.56 20.76
CA GLU A 225 -40.70 -2.73 21.44
C GLU A 225 -39.68 -3.48 20.56
N GLY A 226 -40.11 -4.49 19.78
CA GLY A 226 -39.27 -5.14 18.83
C GLY A 226 -38.74 -4.17 17.74
N ALA A 227 -39.58 -3.27 17.23
CA ALA A 227 -39.15 -2.24 16.27
C ALA A 227 -38.17 -1.21 16.88
N ARG A 228 -38.36 -0.86 18.18
CA ARG A 228 -37.39 -0.02 18.89
C ARG A 228 -36.03 -0.70 19.03
N ALA A 229 -36.00 -1.97 19.42
CA ALA A 229 -34.76 -2.73 19.51
C ALA A 229 -34.01 -2.78 18.18
N THR A 230 -34.74 -2.92 17.05
CA THR A 230 -34.16 -2.87 15.70
C THR A 230 -33.53 -1.49 15.38
N LEU A 231 -34.18 -0.40 15.81
CA LEU A 231 -33.63 0.95 15.66
C LEU A 231 -32.31 1.11 16.42
N GLU A 232 -32.24 0.66 17.66
CA GLU A 232 -31.04 0.74 18.51
C GLU A 232 -29.89 -0.08 17.91
N GLU A 233 -30.16 -1.27 17.34
CA GLU A 233 -29.18 -2.07 16.62
C GLU A 233 -28.59 -1.30 15.44
N TYR A 234 -29.44 -0.71 14.59
CA TYR A 234 -28.96 0.04 13.42
C TYR A 234 -28.26 1.33 13.82
N GLN A 235 -28.65 1.97 14.90
CA GLN A 235 -27.96 3.14 15.43
C GLN A 235 -26.55 2.80 15.90
N SER A 236 -26.37 1.69 16.59
CA SER A 236 -25.05 1.20 17.02
C SER A 236 -24.13 0.93 15.80
N GLN A 237 -24.66 0.30 14.75
CA GLN A 237 -23.90 0.05 13.52
C GLN A 237 -23.59 1.34 12.76
N TYR A 238 -24.52 2.29 12.73
CA TYR A 238 -24.28 3.61 12.14
C TYR A 238 -23.14 4.35 12.82
N GLU A 239 -23.14 4.42 14.14
CA GLU A 239 -22.06 5.09 14.90
C GLU A 239 -20.72 4.41 14.69
N ARG A 240 -20.68 3.09 14.60
CA ARG A 240 -19.46 2.34 14.28
C ARG A 240 -18.90 2.75 12.92
N TRP A 241 -19.70 2.69 11.85
CA TRP A 241 -19.24 3.01 10.51
C TRP A 241 -18.92 4.50 10.33
N ARG A 242 -19.69 5.34 11.01
CA ARG A 242 -19.43 6.77 11.08
C ARG A 242 -18.07 7.08 11.73
N SER A 243 -17.73 6.36 12.80
CA SER A 243 -16.40 6.46 13.44
C SER A 243 -15.28 5.98 12.53
N THR A 244 -15.46 4.84 11.85
CA THR A 244 -14.49 4.33 10.86
C THR A 244 -14.27 5.34 9.72
N LEU A 245 -15.33 5.91 9.17
CA LEU A 245 -15.23 6.92 8.14
C LEU A 245 -14.53 8.20 8.66
N ALA A 246 -14.82 8.62 9.87
CA ALA A 246 -14.15 9.77 10.50
C ALA A 246 -12.65 9.55 10.63
N GLU A 247 -12.23 8.36 11.05
CA GLU A 247 -10.81 7.96 11.14
C GLU A 247 -10.14 8.01 9.78
N LEU A 248 -10.73 7.39 8.75
CA LEU A 248 -10.20 7.41 7.39
C LEU A 248 -10.07 8.82 6.81
N LEU A 249 -10.98 9.73 7.16
CA LEU A 249 -10.95 11.13 6.76
C LEU A 249 -10.03 12.01 7.63
N GLY A 250 -9.49 11.49 8.72
CA GLY A 250 -8.68 12.26 9.67
C GLY A 250 -9.48 13.32 10.44
N ARG A 251 -10.77 13.11 10.64
CA ARG A 251 -11.69 14.04 11.30
C ARG A 251 -12.25 13.47 12.59
N VAL A 252 -12.68 14.33 13.48
CA VAL A 252 -13.37 13.89 14.72
C VAL A 252 -14.76 13.34 14.40
N ALA A 253 -15.43 13.90 13.40
CA ALA A 253 -16.71 13.42 12.88
C ALA A 253 -16.78 13.68 11.36
N PRO A 254 -17.35 12.75 10.57
CA PRO A 254 -17.57 13.02 9.16
C PRO A 254 -18.69 14.05 8.97
N PRO A 255 -18.67 14.84 7.90
CA PRO A 255 -19.80 15.70 7.51
C PRO A 255 -21.00 14.83 7.10
N ALA A 256 -22.15 15.48 6.89
CA ALA A 256 -23.32 14.79 6.33
C ALA A 256 -22.98 14.21 4.94
N LEU A 257 -23.46 13.01 4.65
CA LEU A 257 -23.14 12.33 3.41
C LEU A 257 -24.15 12.71 2.30
N ALA A 258 -23.70 12.69 1.04
CA ALA A 258 -24.55 12.89 -0.11
C ALA A 258 -25.61 11.77 -0.21
N GLU A 259 -26.84 12.13 -0.60
CA GLU A 259 -27.95 11.18 -0.74
C GLU A 259 -27.97 10.46 -2.08
N GLU A 260 -27.36 11.07 -3.09
CA GLU A 260 -27.36 10.56 -4.45
C GLU A 260 -26.48 9.30 -4.58
N THR A 261 -26.87 8.42 -5.51
CA THR A 261 -26.03 7.27 -5.88
C THR A 261 -24.76 7.78 -6.53
N PRO A 262 -23.58 7.36 -6.08
CA PRO A 262 -22.31 7.80 -6.66
C PRO A 262 -22.24 7.45 -8.15
N PRO A 263 -22.07 8.45 -9.04
CA PRO A 263 -22.05 8.21 -10.48
C PRO A 263 -20.88 7.33 -10.92
N GLU A 264 -19.79 7.34 -10.15
CA GLU A 264 -18.59 6.55 -10.38
C GLU A 264 -18.86 5.05 -10.31
N LEU A 265 -19.79 4.64 -9.45
CA LEU A 265 -20.17 3.24 -9.24
C LEU A 265 -21.24 2.76 -10.23
N ASN A 266 -21.86 3.66 -11.02
CA ASN A 266 -22.94 3.28 -11.90
C ASN A 266 -22.52 2.19 -12.89
N GLN A 267 -23.06 0.99 -12.71
CA GLN A 267 -22.78 -0.20 -13.53
C GLN A 267 -21.27 -0.50 -13.69
N ALA A 268 -20.47 -0.24 -12.66
CA ALA A 268 -19.02 -0.41 -12.72
C ALA A 268 -18.65 -1.86 -13.10
N CYS A 269 -19.31 -2.86 -12.53
CA CYS A 269 -19.09 -4.26 -12.88
C CYS A 269 -19.36 -4.60 -14.35
N LYS A 270 -20.31 -3.93 -15.00
CA LYS A 270 -20.57 -4.17 -16.44
C LYS A 270 -19.54 -3.48 -17.34
N ARG A 271 -18.94 -2.39 -16.87
CA ARG A 271 -17.91 -1.65 -17.61
C ARG A 271 -16.50 -2.20 -17.37
N SER A 272 -16.30 -2.95 -16.29
CA SER A 272 -15.02 -3.53 -15.94
C SER A 272 -14.65 -4.66 -16.90
N SER A 273 -13.89 -4.34 -17.95
CA SER A 273 -13.26 -5.29 -18.86
C SER A 273 -11.75 -5.32 -18.52
N GLY A 274 -11.33 -6.19 -17.60
CA GLY A 274 -10.05 -6.04 -16.98
C GLY A 274 -8.89 -6.70 -17.73
N SER A 275 -7.91 -5.90 -18.14
CA SER A 275 -6.53 -6.35 -18.23
C SER A 275 -5.96 -6.37 -16.80
N SER A 276 -5.58 -7.53 -16.30
CA SER A 276 -4.95 -7.67 -14.97
C SER A 276 -3.55 -7.03 -14.90
N ASP A 277 -2.99 -6.57 -16.01
CA ASP A 277 -1.59 -6.13 -16.11
C ASP A 277 -1.32 -4.78 -15.42
N ARG A 278 -2.35 -3.96 -15.20
CA ARG A 278 -2.25 -2.67 -14.48
C ARG A 278 -2.55 -2.78 -12.98
N LEU A 279 -2.86 -3.96 -12.49
CA LEU A 279 -3.14 -4.16 -11.07
C LEU A 279 -1.86 -4.02 -10.24
N PRO A 280 -1.85 -3.23 -9.16
CA PRO A 280 -0.66 -3.03 -8.34
C PRO A 280 -0.06 -4.34 -7.82
N ALA A 281 -0.88 -5.32 -7.44
CA ALA A 281 -0.42 -6.62 -6.98
C ALA A 281 0.35 -7.39 -8.07
N VAL A 282 -0.08 -7.28 -9.33
CA VAL A 282 0.61 -7.90 -10.48
C VAL A 282 1.92 -7.15 -10.78
N LEU A 283 1.89 -5.81 -10.76
CA LEU A 283 3.10 -4.99 -10.94
C LEU A 283 4.15 -5.28 -9.85
N MET A 284 3.72 -5.44 -8.59
CA MET A 284 4.63 -5.84 -7.50
C MET A 284 5.25 -7.22 -7.73
N ALA A 285 4.48 -8.19 -8.24
CA ALA A 285 4.98 -9.52 -8.53
C ALA A 285 5.97 -9.52 -9.72
N LEU A 286 5.70 -8.74 -10.76
CA LEU A 286 6.62 -8.52 -11.88
C LEU A 286 7.94 -7.89 -11.42
N ALA A 287 7.86 -6.86 -10.56
CA ALA A 287 9.05 -6.22 -10.00
C ALA A 287 9.85 -7.18 -9.10
N LEU A 288 9.17 -8.03 -8.30
CA LEU A 288 9.82 -9.08 -7.51
C LEU A 288 10.55 -10.10 -8.40
N ARG A 289 9.94 -10.48 -9.50
CA ARG A 289 10.57 -11.38 -10.48
C ARG A 289 11.83 -10.75 -11.09
N ALA A 290 11.76 -9.48 -11.51
CA ALA A 290 12.91 -8.74 -12.03
C ALA A 290 14.03 -8.62 -10.97
N GLN A 291 13.69 -8.35 -9.71
CA GLN A 291 14.62 -8.35 -8.59
C GLN A 291 15.33 -9.71 -8.44
N SER A 292 14.55 -10.80 -8.35
CA SER A 292 15.10 -12.15 -8.19
C SER A 292 15.96 -12.61 -9.37
N GLN A 293 15.65 -12.15 -10.59
CA GLN A 293 16.45 -12.39 -11.77
C GLN A 293 17.82 -11.71 -11.67
N ALA A 294 17.85 -10.44 -11.23
CA ALA A 294 19.08 -9.70 -11.01
C ALA A 294 19.92 -10.30 -9.86
N GLU A 295 19.28 -10.71 -8.76
CA GLU A 295 19.93 -11.39 -7.63
C GLU A 295 20.54 -12.75 -8.04
N LEU A 296 19.89 -13.50 -8.92
CA LEU A 296 20.43 -14.73 -9.49
C LEU A 296 21.67 -14.44 -10.35
N ALA A 297 21.61 -13.40 -11.16
CA ALA A 297 22.75 -12.97 -11.99
C ALA A 297 23.93 -12.51 -11.09
N GLN A 298 23.65 -11.76 -10.04
CA GLN A 298 24.65 -11.36 -9.04
C GLN A 298 25.28 -12.56 -8.34
N ALA A 299 24.47 -13.51 -7.87
CA ALA A 299 24.94 -14.73 -7.20
C ALA A 299 25.83 -15.61 -8.11
N LYS A 300 25.54 -15.65 -9.43
CA LYS A 300 26.38 -16.30 -10.40
C LYS A 300 27.68 -15.53 -10.63
N ALA A 301 27.63 -14.19 -10.63
CA ALA A 301 28.79 -13.33 -10.78
C ALA A 301 29.78 -13.45 -9.62
N GLU A 302 29.34 -13.84 -8.42
CA GLU A 302 30.21 -14.08 -7.24
C GLU A 302 31.29 -15.15 -7.49
N ALA A 303 31.08 -16.07 -8.45
CA ALA A 303 32.07 -17.08 -8.80
C ALA A 303 33.27 -16.52 -9.62
N TYR A 304 33.15 -15.33 -10.17
CA TYR A 304 34.16 -14.73 -11.03
C TYR A 304 35.12 -13.81 -10.26
N PRO A 305 36.31 -13.53 -10.82
CA PRO A 305 37.29 -12.63 -10.22
C PRO A 305 36.74 -11.21 -9.99
N THR A 306 37.39 -10.49 -9.06
CA THR A 306 37.23 -9.03 -8.94
C THR A 306 38.58 -8.38 -9.11
N LEU A 307 38.70 -7.45 -10.05
CA LEU A 307 39.88 -6.66 -10.32
C LEU A 307 39.73 -5.31 -9.62
N SER A 308 40.70 -4.94 -8.78
CA SER A 308 40.71 -3.67 -8.06
C SER A 308 42.08 -3.01 -8.01
N LEU A 309 42.11 -1.67 -8.04
CA LEU A 309 43.27 -0.85 -7.76
C LEU A 309 43.27 -0.45 -6.31
N GLN A 310 44.40 -0.67 -5.63
CA GLN A 310 44.51 -0.44 -4.19
C GLN A 310 45.77 0.38 -3.86
N PRO A 311 45.74 1.72 -3.98
CA PRO A 311 46.77 2.57 -3.37
C PRO A 311 46.59 2.55 -1.83
N GLN A 312 47.73 2.42 -1.15
CA GLN A 312 47.78 2.43 0.31
C GLN A 312 48.99 3.20 0.84
N VAL A 313 48.83 3.82 1.98
CA VAL A 313 49.93 4.51 2.70
C VAL A 313 49.91 4.05 4.14
N ASN A 314 51.05 3.60 4.63
CA ASN A 314 51.26 3.27 6.02
C ASN A 314 52.29 4.22 6.61
N HIS A 315 51.97 4.88 7.72
CA HIS A 315 52.89 5.73 8.45
C HIS A 315 53.11 5.16 9.84
N TYR A 316 54.34 4.74 10.09
CA TYR A 316 54.73 4.15 11.38
C TYR A 316 55.06 5.25 12.38
N LEU A 317 54.38 5.24 13.53
CA LEU A 317 54.54 6.22 14.61
C LEU A 317 55.71 5.92 15.55
N ASP A 318 56.21 4.69 15.49
CA ASP A 318 57.32 4.27 16.31
C ASP A 318 58.62 4.97 15.89
N ASN A 319 59.31 5.61 16.85
CA ASN A 319 60.55 6.33 16.60
C ASN A 319 61.72 5.40 16.24
N ASP A 320 61.67 4.14 16.66
CA ASP A 320 62.70 3.15 16.44
C ASP A 320 62.48 2.25 15.22
N TYR A 321 61.41 2.49 14.43
CA TYR A 321 61.03 1.68 13.28
C TYR A 321 62.15 1.48 12.25
N ASN A 322 62.99 2.49 12.03
CA ASN A 322 64.11 2.46 11.09
C ASN A 322 65.50 2.43 11.75
N ARG A 323 65.55 2.16 13.10
CA ARG A 323 66.81 2.15 13.85
C ARG A 323 67.80 1.07 13.35
N ASP A 324 67.28 -0.11 13.06
CA ASP A 324 68.08 -1.26 12.64
C ASP A 324 68.17 -1.43 11.12
N ASN A 325 67.30 -0.72 10.37
CA ASN A 325 67.34 -0.71 8.93
C ASN A 325 67.10 0.70 8.37
N ARG A 326 68.19 1.45 8.21
CA ARG A 326 68.18 2.85 7.73
C ARG A 326 67.65 3.06 6.31
N SER A 327 67.36 1.98 5.56
CA SER A 327 66.75 2.04 4.23
C SER A 327 65.23 2.06 4.26
N LEU A 328 64.61 1.87 5.41
CA LEU A 328 63.14 1.88 5.56
C LEU A 328 62.65 3.26 5.96
N ASP A 329 61.81 3.85 5.08
CA ASP A 329 61.13 5.09 5.40
C ASP A 329 59.94 4.79 6.37
N ARG A 330 59.71 5.71 7.33
CA ARG A 330 58.53 5.66 8.19
C ARG A 330 57.20 5.70 7.47
N THR A 331 57.22 6.30 6.28
CA THR A 331 56.04 6.38 5.40
C THR A 331 56.27 5.47 4.22
N GLN A 332 55.46 4.44 4.11
CA GLN A 332 55.48 3.51 3.01
C GLN A 332 54.24 3.70 2.15
N ALA A 333 54.39 3.99 0.88
CA ALA A 333 53.30 4.12 -0.08
C ALA A 333 53.46 3.04 -1.15
N GLY A 334 52.31 2.45 -1.53
CA GLY A 334 52.27 1.46 -2.59
C GLY A 334 50.99 1.56 -3.40
N ILE A 335 51.04 1.17 -4.66
CA ILE A 335 49.86 1.03 -5.54
C ILE A 335 49.83 -0.41 -6.04
N TYR A 336 48.74 -1.11 -5.75
CA TYR A 336 48.60 -2.52 -6.10
C TYR A 336 47.42 -2.73 -7.04
N LEU A 337 47.61 -3.51 -8.06
CA LEU A 337 46.56 -4.09 -8.88
C LEU A 337 46.22 -5.46 -8.25
N ASN A 338 45.05 -5.59 -7.68
CA ASN A 338 44.62 -6.79 -6.98
C ASN A 338 43.57 -7.55 -7.78
N VAL A 339 43.81 -8.87 -7.98
CA VAL A 339 42.83 -9.80 -8.57
C VAL A 339 42.45 -10.80 -7.50
N GLU A 340 41.24 -10.71 -7.05
CA GLU A 340 40.68 -11.60 -6.02
C GLU A 340 39.76 -12.64 -6.68
N VAL A 341 40.09 -13.93 -6.52
CA VAL A 341 39.32 -15.06 -7.08
C VAL A 341 38.89 -15.98 -5.95
N PRO A 342 37.60 -16.21 -5.75
CA PRO A 342 37.15 -17.19 -4.76
C PRO A 342 37.33 -18.62 -5.28
N ILE A 343 38.40 -19.30 -4.89
CA ILE A 343 38.70 -20.66 -5.36
C ILE A 343 37.82 -21.70 -4.68
N TYR A 344 37.67 -21.61 -3.35
CA TYR A 344 36.83 -22.50 -2.57
C TYR A 344 36.30 -21.84 -1.30
N GLN A 345 35.00 -21.87 -1.11
CA GLN A 345 34.31 -21.29 0.06
C GLN A 345 33.34 -22.32 0.68
N GLY A 346 33.75 -23.57 0.82
CA GLY A 346 32.91 -24.61 1.44
C GLY A 346 31.60 -24.87 0.72
N GLY A 347 31.50 -24.57 -0.60
CA GLY A 347 30.28 -24.72 -1.39
C GLY A 347 29.28 -23.55 -1.28
N ALA A 348 29.64 -22.46 -0.59
CA ALA A 348 28.73 -21.32 -0.34
C ALA A 348 28.26 -20.66 -1.65
N ILE A 349 29.16 -20.41 -2.61
CA ILE A 349 28.81 -19.77 -3.89
C ILE A 349 27.76 -20.58 -4.66
N SER A 350 27.99 -21.90 -4.80
CA SER A 350 27.03 -22.77 -5.50
C SER A 350 25.68 -22.87 -4.78
N ALA A 351 25.70 -22.84 -3.43
CA ALA A 351 24.49 -22.84 -2.62
C ALA A 351 23.70 -21.53 -2.79
N ARG A 352 24.37 -20.35 -2.79
CA ARG A 352 23.74 -19.05 -3.05
C ARG A 352 23.12 -18.99 -4.43
N SER A 353 23.83 -19.44 -5.46
CA SER A 353 23.31 -19.47 -6.83
C SER A 353 22.06 -20.38 -6.94
N ARG A 354 22.05 -21.55 -6.29
CA ARG A 354 20.85 -22.40 -6.26
C ARG A 354 19.71 -21.76 -5.47
N ALA A 355 20.01 -21.13 -4.33
CA ALA A 355 19.01 -20.41 -3.53
C ALA A 355 18.34 -19.28 -4.33
N ALA A 356 19.15 -18.47 -5.03
CA ALA A 356 18.65 -17.42 -5.91
C ALA A 356 17.84 -18.00 -7.09
N GLY A 357 18.21 -19.16 -7.64
CA GLY A 357 17.42 -19.85 -8.66
C GLY A 357 16.04 -20.28 -8.14
N HIS A 358 15.97 -20.81 -6.91
CA HIS A 358 14.68 -21.13 -6.28
C HIS A 358 13.86 -19.88 -5.96
N ALA A 359 14.51 -18.78 -5.57
CA ALA A 359 13.83 -17.50 -5.34
C ALA A 359 13.20 -16.96 -6.63
N LEU A 360 13.89 -17.06 -7.77
CA LEU A 360 13.31 -16.71 -9.08
C LEU A 360 12.09 -17.57 -9.42
N SER A 361 12.19 -18.89 -9.25
CA SER A 361 11.04 -19.79 -9.50
C SER A 361 9.85 -19.49 -8.58
N ALA A 362 10.13 -19.08 -7.33
CA ALA A 362 9.08 -18.64 -6.41
C ALA A 362 8.44 -17.32 -6.85
N ALA A 363 9.24 -16.38 -7.39
CA ALA A 363 8.75 -15.10 -7.91
C ALA A 363 7.90 -15.31 -9.19
N ASP A 364 8.27 -16.23 -10.08
CA ASP A 364 7.45 -16.62 -11.25
C ASP A 364 6.08 -17.14 -10.80
N SER A 365 6.08 -18.03 -9.79
CA SER A 365 4.83 -18.56 -9.23
C SER A 365 3.99 -17.48 -8.52
N ALA A 366 4.62 -16.49 -7.89
CA ALA A 366 3.93 -15.38 -7.25
C ALA A 366 3.26 -14.46 -8.30
N GLU A 367 3.88 -14.25 -9.46
CA GLU A 367 3.26 -13.52 -10.59
C GLU A 367 2.00 -14.24 -11.08
N ASP A 368 2.07 -15.55 -11.31
CA ASP A 368 0.92 -16.34 -11.73
C ASP A 368 -0.20 -16.33 -10.69
N ALA A 369 0.15 -16.43 -9.40
CA ALA A 369 -0.80 -16.36 -8.29
C ALA A 369 -1.50 -15.00 -8.23
N ALA A 370 -0.77 -13.89 -8.39
CA ALA A 370 -1.34 -12.55 -8.40
C ALA A 370 -2.35 -12.36 -9.55
N ARG A 371 -2.01 -12.83 -10.74
CA ARG A 371 -2.93 -12.80 -11.90
C ARG A 371 -4.17 -13.68 -11.70
N LEU A 372 -3.99 -14.86 -11.10
CA LEU A 372 -5.11 -15.76 -10.81
C LEU A 372 -6.05 -15.14 -9.77
N GLN A 373 -5.49 -14.55 -8.71
CA GLN A 373 -6.25 -13.86 -7.67
C GLN A 373 -7.08 -12.70 -8.23
N ALA A 374 -6.49 -11.87 -9.08
CA ALA A 374 -7.17 -10.75 -9.74
C ALA A 374 -8.36 -11.22 -10.60
N ARG A 375 -8.12 -12.21 -11.46
CA ARG A 375 -9.19 -12.79 -12.31
C ARG A 375 -10.30 -13.41 -11.48
N ARG A 376 -9.94 -14.12 -10.42
CA ARG A 376 -10.90 -14.70 -9.49
C ARG A 376 -11.75 -13.64 -8.81
N GLY A 377 -11.12 -12.61 -8.22
CA GLY A 377 -11.84 -11.54 -7.53
C GLY A 377 -12.84 -10.81 -8.44
N LEU A 378 -12.44 -10.50 -9.67
CA LEU A 378 -13.34 -9.88 -10.64
C LEU A 378 -14.50 -10.82 -11.03
N ALA A 379 -14.23 -12.09 -11.31
CA ALA A 379 -15.26 -13.06 -11.67
C ALA A 379 -16.28 -13.28 -10.53
N GLU A 380 -15.81 -13.37 -9.29
CA GLU A 380 -16.66 -13.48 -8.09
C GLU A 380 -17.55 -12.25 -7.92
N ALA A 381 -16.99 -11.04 -8.03
CA ALA A 381 -17.75 -9.80 -7.91
C ALA A 381 -18.82 -9.69 -9.03
N MET A 382 -18.48 -10.01 -10.28
CA MET A 382 -19.42 -10.00 -11.40
C MET A 382 -20.56 -11.02 -11.24
N ALA A 383 -20.23 -12.24 -10.77
CA ALA A 383 -21.24 -13.29 -10.53
C ALA A 383 -22.22 -12.86 -9.42
N GLN A 384 -21.69 -12.33 -8.30
CA GLN A 384 -22.51 -11.84 -7.19
C GLN A 384 -23.38 -10.65 -7.61
N THR A 385 -22.83 -9.68 -8.36
CA THR A 385 -23.59 -8.53 -8.90
C THR A 385 -24.76 -9.00 -9.75
N SER A 386 -24.56 -9.97 -10.64
CA SER A 386 -25.62 -10.50 -11.47
C SER A 386 -26.73 -11.21 -10.66
N GLY A 387 -26.33 -11.93 -9.62
CA GLY A 387 -27.24 -12.60 -8.68
C GLY A 387 -28.09 -11.60 -7.89
N LEU A 388 -27.43 -10.60 -7.28
CA LEU A 388 -28.12 -9.58 -6.49
C LEU A 388 -28.98 -8.65 -7.34
N SER A 389 -28.61 -8.37 -8.58
CA SER A 389 -29.47 -7.59 -9.50
C SER A 389 -30.80 -8.29 -9.80
N ARG A 390 -30.77 -9.62 -10.03
CA ARG A 390 -32.00 -10.41 -10.19
C ARG A 390 -32.82 -10.46 -8.90
N ARG A 391 -32.15 -10.63 -7.75
CA ARG A 391 -32.80 -10.57 -6.44
C ARG A 391 -33.49 -9.23 -6.20
N LEU A 392 -32.84 -8.11 -6.56
CA LEU A 392 -33.39 -6.77 -6.40
C LEU A 392 -34.73 -6.62 -7.14
N THR A 393 -34.83 -7.09 -8.40
CA THR A 393 -36.08 -7.09 -9.18
C THR A 393 -37.20 -7.88 -8.49
N SER A 394 -36.87 -9.05 -7.92
CA SER A 394 -37.82 -9.88 -7.17
C SER A 394 -38.28 -9.21 -5.87
N LEU A 395 -37.37 -8.53 -5.17
CA LEU A 395 -37.68 -7.80 -3.92
C LEU A 395 -38.57 -6.57 -4.22
N GLU A 396 -38.36 -5.86 -5.31
CA GLU A 396 -39.19 -4.74 -5.75
C GLU A 396 -40.60 -5.20 -6.08
N ALA A 397 -40.76 -6.31 -6.81
CA ALA A 397 -42.06 -6.91 -7.09
C ALA A 397 -42.78 -7.36 -5.81
N ARG A 398 -42.03 -8.02 -4.87
CA ARG A 398 -42.57 -8.43 -3.57
C ARG A 398 -43.03 -7.22 -2.76
N GLN A 399 -42.27 -6.14 -2.73
CA GLN A 399 -42.63 -4.92 -2.00
C GLN A 399 -43.97 -4.33 -2.51
N ALA A 400 -44.16 -4.28 -3.82
CA ALA A 400 -45.41 -3.79 -4.42
C ALA A 400 -46.61 -4.65 -3.97
N SER A 401 -46.50 -5.98 -4.07
CA SER A 401 -47.55 -6.92 -3.68
C SER A 401 -47.90 -6.85 -2.19
N ILE A 402 -46.89 -6.75 -1.30
CA ILE A 402 -47.12 -6.69 0.14
C ILE A 402 -47.76 -5.35 0.55
N GLN A 403 -47.41 -4.24 -0.11
CA GLN A 403 -48.05 -2.95 0.13
C GLN A 403 -49.52 -2.99 -0.22
N GLU A 404 -49.91 -3.62 -1.33
CA GLU A 404 -51.33 -3.83 -1.71
C GLU A 404 -52.04 -4.72 -0.70
N ALA A 405 -51.44 -5.85 -0.30
CA ALA A 405 -51.99 -6.76 0.71
C ALA A 405 -52.26 -6.05 2.05
N ARG A 406 -51.33 -5.22 2.53
CA ARG A 406 -51.46 -4.43 3.75
C ARG A 406 -52.64 -3.47 3.68
N GLN A 407 -52.81 -2.79 2.54
CA GLN A 407 -53.96 -1.88 2.38
C GLN A 407 -55.32 -2.62 2.42
N LEU A 408 -55.35 -3.80 1.77
CA LEU A 408 -56.56 -4.65 1.79
C LEU A 408 -56.85 -5.18 3.21
N TYR A 409 -55.83 -5.65 3.93
CA TYR A 409 -55.95 -6.14 5.29
C TYR A 409 -56.37 -5.03 6.28
N GLY A 410 -55.85 -3.81 6.09
CA GLY A 410 -56.25 -2.66 6.89
C GLY A 410 -57.74 -2.36 6.75
N ARG A 411 -58.25 -2.33 5.54
CA ARG A 411 -59.72 -2.14 5.26
C ARG A 411 -60.54 -3.28 5.86
N GLN A 412 -60.16 -4.52 5.68
CA GLN A 412 -60.86 -5.68 6.23
C GLN A 412 -60.88 -5.69 7.76
N TYR A 413 -59.80 -5.23 8.41
CA TYR A 413 -59.76 -5.13 9.90
C TYR A 413 -60.60 -3.95 10.42
N LEU A 414 -60.46 -2.76 9.78
CA LEU A 414 -61.07 -1.54 10.31
C LEU A 414 -62.54 -1.44 9.93
N ASP A 415 -62.86 -1.66 8.65
CA ASP A 415 -64.20 -1.33 8.09
C ASP A 415 -65.12 -2.54 8.19
N LEU A 416 -64.62 -3.75 7.95
CA LEU A 416 -65.46 -4.96 7.84
C LEU A 416 -65.39 -5.84 9.14
N GLY A 417 -64.34 -5.67 9.94
CA GLY A 417 -64.13 -6.50 11.15
C GLY A 417 -63.91 -8.00 10.86
N THR A 418 -63.61 -8.35 9.62
CA THR A 418 -63.50 -9.75 9.16
C THR A 418 -62.09 -10.34 9.26
N ARG A 419 -61.07 -9.54 9.53
CA ARG A 419 -59.66 -9.94 9.68
C ARG A 419 -59.19 -9.78 11.14
N PRO A 420 -58.37 -10.72 11.66
CA PRO A 420 -57.73 -10.54 12.95
C PRO A 420 -56.60 -9.50 12.89
N LEU A 421 -56.32 -8.84 14.03
CA LEU A 421 -55.25 -7.87 14.19
C LEU A 421 -53.86 -8.48 13.80
N LEU A 422 -53.68 -9.76 14.12
CA LEU A 422 -52.42 -10.46 13.85
C LEU A 422 -52.03 -10.43 12.38
N ASP A 423 -53.00 -10.58 11.44
CA ASP A 423 -52.72 -10.54 10.02
C ASP A 423 -52.27 -9.16 9.58
N LEU A 424 -52.85 -8.09 10.16
CA LEU A 424 -52.41 -6.71 9.87
C LEU A 424 -51.01 -6.44 10.42
N LEU A 425 -50.70 -6.88 11.64
CA LEU A 425 -49.35 -6.77 12.23
C LEU A 425 -48.30 -7.54 11.45
N ASN A 426 -48.63 -8.74 10.96
CA ASN A 426 -47.72 -9.54 10.13
C ASN A 426 -47.47 -8.87 8.78
N ALA A 427 -48.49 -8.34 8.12
CA ALA A 427 -48.33 -7.60 6.85
C ALA A 427 -47.46 -6.35 7.03
N GLU A 428 -47.68 -5.62 8.16
CA GLU A 428 -46.85 -4.44 8.47
C GLU A 428 -45.40 -4.83 8.70
N GLN A 429 -45.14 -5.89 9.47
CA GLN A 429 -43.76 -6.40 9.65
C GLN A 429 -43.11 -6.82 8.33
N GLU A 430 -43.84 -7.49 7.45
CA GLU A 430 -43.31 -7.96 6.15
C GLU A 430 -42.97 -6.80 5.23
N ILE A 431 -43.74 -5.70 5.25
CA ILE A 431 -43.43 -4.46 4.51
C ILE A 431 -42.05 -3.93 4.94
N TYR A 432 -41.83 -3.75 6.26
CA TYR A 432 -40.58 -3.18 6.74
C TYR A 432 -39.41 -4.14 6.53
N GLN A 433 -39.58 -5.45 6.69
CA GLN A 433 -38.58 -6.43 6.35
C GLN A 433 -38.18 -6.36 4.88
N SER A 434 -39.17 -6.26 3.98
CA SER A 434 -38.89 -6.08 2.54
C SER A 434 -38.15 -4.78 2.25
N ARG A 435 -38.47 -3.67 2.93
CA ARG A 435 -37.77 -2.39 2.80
C ARG A 435 -36.32 -2.47 3.29
N PHE A 436 -36.06 -3.15 4.42
CA PHE A 436 -34.71 -3.41 4.92
C PHE A 436 -33.89 -4.25 3.94
N GLU A 437 -34.47 -5.33 3.42
CA GLU A 437 -33.81 -6.20 2.43
C GLU A 437 -33.48 -5.44 1.13
N LEU A 438 -34.38 -4.57 0.68
CA LEU A 438 -34.17 -3.72 -0.49
C LEU A 438 -33.01 -2.74 -0.28
N ALA A 439 -33.02 -2.00 0.83
CA ALA A 439 -31.97 -1.04 1.15
C ALA A 439 -30.62 -1.76 1.32
N GLY A 440 -30.58 -2.90 2.02
CA GLY A 440 -29.40 -3.72 2.16
C GLY A 440 -28.87 -4.21 0.82
N THR A 441 -29.72 -4.79 -0.04
CA THR A 441 -29.33 -5.31 -1.36
C THR A 441 -28.76 -4.22 -2.29
N ARG A 442 -29.32 -3.00 -2.24
CA ARG A 442 -28.79 -1.85 -2.99
C ARG A 442 -27.40 -1.46 -2.51
N SER A 443 -27.17 -1.41 -1.21
CA SER A 443 -25.85 -1.12 -0.65
C SER A 443 -24.82 -2.23 -0.96
N ASP A 444 -25.23 -3.49 -0.93
CA ASP A 444 -24.37 -4.63 -1.30
C ASP A 444 -23.97 -4.55 -2.80
N LEU A 445 -24.87 -4.11 -3.68
CA LEU A 445 -24.54 -3.87 -5.10
C LEU A 445 -23.51 -2.76 -5.26
N LEU A 446 -23.63 -1.65 -4.54
CA LEU A 446 -22.63 -0.57 -4.57
C LEU A 446 -21.25 -1.06 -4.11
N ARG A 447 -21.18 -1.90 -3.07
CA ARG A 447 -19.93 -2.52 -2.62
C ARG A 447 -19.31 -3.41 -3.68
N LEU A 448 -20.13 -4.23 -4.36
CA LEU A 448 -19.65 -5.07 -5.45
C LEU A 448 -19.17 -4.25 -6.66
N ASP A 449 -19.77 -3.09 -6.94
CA ASP A 449 -19.27 -2.17 -7.95
C ASP A 449 -17.87 -1.63 -7.58
N VAL A 450 -17.63 -1.34 -6.30
CA VAL A 450 -16.28 -1.00 -5.79
C VAL A 450 -15.31 -2.18 -5.96
N ASP A 451 -15.75 -3.42 -5.66
CA ASP A 451 -14.91 -4.63 -5.83
C ASP A 451 -14.57 -4.87 -7.30
N CYS A 452 -15.51 -4.61 -8.21
CA CYS A 452 -15.25 -4.72 -9.65
C CYS A 452 -14.20 -3.70 -10.11
N LEU A 453 -14.30 -2.44 -9.65
CA LEU A 453 -13.30 -1.40 -9.94
C LEU A 453 -11.92 -1.75 -9.36
N TYR A 454 -11.88 -2.24 -8.12
CA TYR A 454 -10.65 -2.66 -7.46
C TYR A 454 -9.97 -3.81 -8.20
N ASN A 455 -10.71 -4.89 -8.50
CA ASN A 455 -10.17 -6.08 -9.15
C ASN A 455 -9.89 -5.89 -10.66
N SER A 456 -10.41 -4.83 -11.28
CA SER A 456 -10.09 -4.45 -12.66
C SER A 456 -8.98 -3.41 -12.77
N GLY A 457 -8.51 -2.83 -11.64
CA GLY A 457 -7.53 -1.75 -11.63
C GLY A 457 -8.08 -0.39 -12.05
N ALA A 458 -9.41 -0.24 -12.13
CA ALA A 458 -10.06 0.99 -12.55
C ALA A 458 -10.44 1.91 -11.37
N LEU A 459 -10.11 1.54 -10.14
CA LEU A 459 -10.55 2.27 -8.95
C LEU A 459 -9.97 3.70 -8.91
N ARG A 460 -8.67 3.85 -9.19
CA ARG A 460 -8.00 5.16 -9.22
C ARG A 460 -8.60 6.09 -10.27
N THR A 461 -8.84 5.59 -11.47
CA THR A 461 -9.49 6.34 -12.56
C THR A 461 -10.91 6.76 -12.17
N ALA A 462 -11.70 5.83 -11.60
CA ALA A 462 -13.08 6.10 -11.20
C ALA A 462 -13.20 7.21 -10.15
N PHE A 463 -12.29 7.25 -9.19
CA PHE A 463 -12.28 8.27 -8.13
C PHE A 463 -11.41 9.49 -8.46
N GLY A 464 -10.85 9.57 -9.69
CA GLY A 464 -10.06 10.72 -10.14
C GLY A 464 -8.75 10.91 -9.35
N LEU A 465 -8.11 9.82 -8.92
CA LEU A 465 -6.83 9.84 -8.20
C LEU A 465 -5.64 9.88 -9.16
N GLU A 466 -5.81 9.48 -10.42
CA GLU A 466 -4.78 9.53 -11.46
C GLU A 466 -4.43 10.98 -11.82
N GLY A 467 -3.16 11.24 -12.10
CA GLY A 467 -2.63 12.58 -12.36
C GLY A 467 -2.60 13.52 -11.15
N ARG A 468 -2.86 13.00 -9.94
CA ARG A 468 -2.80 13.79 -8.71
C ARG A 468 -1.53 13.54 -7.92
N ASN A 469 -1.04 14.60 -7.31
CA ASN A 469 0.03 14.50 -6.32
C ASN A 469 -0.59 14.10 -4.97
N LEU A 470 -0.27 12.88 -4.52
CA LEU A 470 -0.66 12.36 -3.22
C LEU A 470 0.58 12.29 -2.33
N GLN A 471 0.67 13.19 -1.36
CA GLN A 471 1.74 13.24 -0.36
C GLN A 471 3.16 13.25 -0.95
N GLY A 472 3.36 13.98 -2.06
CA GLY A 472 4.66 14.14 -2.71
C GLY A 472 4.93 13.17 -3.86
N VAL A 473 4.01 12.24 -4.16
CA VAL A 473 4.09 11.31 -5.29
C VAL A 473 2.95 11.57 -6.26
N GLU A 474 3.28 11.77 -7.53
CA GLU A 474 2.29 11.86 -8.60
C GLU A 474 1.87 10.44 -9.02
N ILE A 475 0.57 10.19 -8.99
CA ILE A 475 -0.02 8.89 -9.40
C ILE A 475 -0.22 8.94 -10.91
N GLU A 476 0.65 8.30 -11.66
CA GLU A 476 0.51 8.19 -13.11
C GLU A 476 -0.62 7.21 -13.50
N PRO A 477 -1.27 7.44 -14.67
CA PRO A 477 -2.39 6.62 -15.16
C PRO A 477 -2.00 5.19 -15.58
#